data_cbd8ddcf9571d3ae929d4c0f37d3972d
#
_entry.id   cbd8ddcf9571d3ae929d4c0f37d3972d
#
_cell.length_a   1.000
_cell.length_b   1.000
_cell.length_c   1.000
_cell.angle_alpha   90.00
_cell.angle_beta   90.00
_cell.angle_gamma   90.00
#
_symmetry.space_group_name_H-M   'P 1'
#
loop_
_entity.id
_entity.type
_entity.pdbx_description
1 polymer ?
#
loop_
_entity_poly.entity_id
_entity_poly.type
_entity_poly.pdbx_seq_one_letter_code
_entity_poly.pdbx_strand_id
1 'polypeptide(L)'
;MTQPGWVYILTNAAMPGLIKVGQTTRSPEERALELATTGVPTPFEVEVAWPVDDVRAAERQAHEALARYRVSDQREWFRVSVPVALNTLGRSMQRRRWSAWRLVRGLVEGVGWLTVAALVIGGLS
;
A
#
# COMPACT_ATOMS: atom_id res chain seq x y z
N MET A 1 0.09 21.81 6.43
CA MET A 1 0.94 21.69 5.25
C MET A 1 0.91 20.25 4.73
N THR A 2 0.74 20.06 3.42
CA THR A 2 0.65 18.73 2.84
C THR A 2 2.01 18.26 2.40
N GLN A 3 2.21 16.93 2.45
CA GLN A 3 3.41 16.31 1.96
C GLN A 3 3.04 15.20 0.98
N PRO A 4 3.42 15.34 -0.29
CA PRO A 4 3.16 14.27 -1.25
C PRO A 4 4.08 13.08 -0.99
N GLY A 5 3.63 11.94 -1.41
CA GLY A 5 4.38 10.70 -1.25
C GLY A 5 3.53 9.52 -1.63
N TRP A 6 3.64 8.44 -0.85
CA TRP A 6 3.01 7.16 -1.17
C TRP A 6 2.34 6.56 0.04
N VAL A 7 1.19 5.95 -0.19
CA VAL A 7 0.61 5.00 0.77
C VAL A 7 0.83 3.62 0.16
N TYR A 8 1.25 2.68 0.97
CA TYR A 8 1.64 1.37 0.46
C TYR A 8 1.07 0.24 1.30
N ILE A 9 0.99 -0.93 0.68
CA ILE A 9 0.69 -2.18 1.37
C ILE A 9 1.93 -3.05 1.27
N LEU A 10 2.42 -3.50 2.41
CA LEU A 10 3.55 -4.43 2.48
C LEU A 10 3.08 -5.76 3.04
N THR A 11 3.73 -6.82 2.61
CA THR A 11 3.56 -8.14 3.19
C THR A 11 4.90 -8.70 3.58
N ASN A 12 4.88 -9.75 4.41
CA ASN A 12 6.10 -10.41 4.84
C ASN A 12 5.80 -11.90 4.97
N ALA A 13 6.64 -12.72 4.36
CA ALA A 13 6.43 -14.17 4.35
C ALA A 13 6.43 -14.78 5.75
N ALA A 14 7.11 -14.13 6.70
CA ALA A 14 7.15 -14.61 8.08
C ALA A 14 5.85 -14.31 8.83
N MET A 15 4.97 -13.49 8.26
CA MET A 15 3.73 -13.07 8.90
C MET A 15 2.55 -13.25 7.95
N PRO A 16 2.23 -14.51 7.61
CA PRO A 16 1.15 -14.75 6.66
C PRO A 16 -0.19 -14.25 7.20
N GLY A 17 -1.00 -13.73 6.30
CA GLY A 17 -2.33 -13.23 6.68
C GLY A 17 -2.32 -11.81 7.22
N LEU A 18 -1.15 -11.20 7.36
CA LEU A 18 -1.05 -9.82 7.83
C LEU A 18 -0.54 -8.93 6.72
N ILE A 19 -1.05 -7.71 6.68
CA ILE A 19 -0.52 -6.67 5.82
C ILE A 19 -0.14 -5.47 6.67
N LYS A 20 0.82 -4.71 6.18
CA LYS A 20 1.20 -3.46 6.79
C LYS A 20 0.81 -2.33 5.85
N VAL A 21 0.11 -1.35 6.37
CA VAL A 21 -0.30 -0.17 5.59
C VAL A 21 0.39 1.04 6.18
N GLY A 22 1.21 1.69 5.37
CA GLY A 22 1.97 2.83 5.84
C GLY A 22 2.15 3.87 4.76
N GLN A 23 2.96 4.86 5.07
CA GLN A 23 3.23 5.94 4.14
C GLN A 23 4.73 6.28 4.14
N THR A 24 5.16 6.88 3.05
CA THR A 24 6.52 7.39 2.95
C THR A 24 6.52 8.57 1.99
N THR A 25 7.43 9.50 2.24
CA THR A 25 7.65 10.61 1.30
C THR A 25 8.78 10.29 0.33
N ARG A 26 9.43 9.15 0.52
CA ARG A 26 10.46 8.65 -0.39
C ARG A 26 9.83 7.52 -1.22
N SER A 27 10.62 6.52 -1.62
CA SER A 27 10.05 5.42 -2.38
C SER A 27 9.58 4.31 -1.44
N PRO A 28 8.50 3.59 -1.82
CA PRO A 28 8.05 2.45 -1.02
C PRO A 28 9.13 1.37 -0.89
N GLU A 29 9.94 1.19 -1.93
CA GLU A 29 11.01 0.19 -1.92
C GLU A 29 12.06 0.52 -0.89
N GLU A 30 12.45 1.78 -0.81
CA GLU A 30 13.40 2.21 0.20
C GLU A 30 12.87 1.98 1.61
N ARG A 31 11.59 2.31 1.79
CA ARG A 31 10.97 2.13 3.09
C ARG A 31 10.90 0.65 3.47
N ALA A 32 10.58 -0.21 2.49
CA ALA A 32 10.55 -1.66 2.74
C ALA A 32 11.91 -2.18 3.16
N LEU A 33 12.97 -1.70 2.53
CA LEU A 33 14.32 -2.09 2.90
C LEU A 33 14.68 -1.63 4.31
N GLU A 34 14.30 -0.41 4.65
CA GLU A 34 14.56 0.10 6.00
C GLU A 34 13.89 -0.74 7.06
N LEU A 35 12.65 -1.11 6.82
CA LEU A 35 11.90 -1.92 7.77
C LEU A 35 12.51 -3.31 7.93
N ALA A 36 13.10 -3.84 6.87
CA ALA A 36 13.72 -5.16 6.93
C ALA A 36 14.93 -5.20 7.84
N THR A 37 15.55 -4.05 8.13
CA THR A 37 16.73 -4.03 8.98
C THR A 37 16.40 -3.96 10.47
N THR A 38 15.13 -3.97 10.84
CA THR A 38 14.74 -3.78 12.23
C THR A 38 14.35 -5.08 12.92
N GLY A 39 15.01 -6.18 12.56
CA GLY A 39 14.84 -7.44 13.26
C GLY A 39 13.85 -8.41 12.67
N VAL A 40 13.28 -8.11 11.53
CA VAL A 40 12.38 -9.01 10.84
C VAL A 40 13.22 -9.94 9.96
N PRO A 41 13.04 -11.26 10.08
CA PRO A 41 13.94 -12.22 9.41
C PRO A 41 13.81 -12.28 7.89
N THR A 42 12.66 -11.87 7.35
CA THR A 42 12.45 -11.91 5.90
C THR A 42 12.15 -10.51 5.39
N PRO A 43 12.47 -10.25 4.12
CA PRO A 43 12.23 -8.91 3.56
C PRO A 43 10.73 -8.65 3.38
N PHE A 44 10.38 -7.38 3.46
CA PHE A 44 9.04 -6.94 3.12
C PHE A 44 8.88 -6.84 1.62
N GLU A 45 7.69 -7.14 1.14
CA GLU A 45 7.36 -6.99 -0.27
C GLU A 45 6.35 -5.88 -0.43
N VAL A 46 6.56 -5.03 -1.42
CA VAL A 46 5.62 -3.97 -1.75
C VAL A 46 4.55 -4.57 -2.65
N GLU A 47 3.35 -4.75 -2.11
CA GLU A 47 2.25 -5.30 -2.90
C GLU A 47 1.63 -4.26 -3.80
N VAL A 48 1.50 -3.04 -3.28
CA VAL A 48 0.94 -1.93 -4.04
C VAL A 48 1.37 -0.64 -3.37
N ALA A 49 1.42 0.43 -4.15
CA ALA A 49 1.66 1.76 -3.63
C ALA A 49 0.86 2.76 -4.46
N TRP A 50 0.26 3.73 -3.78
CA TRP A 50 -0.51 4.78 -4.42
C TRP A 50 0.18 6.11 -4.16
N PRO A 51 0.44 6.91 -5.18
CA PRO A 51 0.91 8.27 -4.95
C PRO A 51 -0.23 9.12 -4.41
N VAL A 52 0.07 9.93 -3.43
CA VAL A 52 -0.93 10.78 -2.79
C VAL A 52 -0.36 12.16 -2.56
N ASP A 53 -1.25 13.13 -2.42
CA ASP A 53 -0.82 14.52 -2.21
C ASP A 53 -0.47 14.80 -0.77
N ASP A 54 -1.08 14.09 0.16
CA ASP A 54 -0.87 14.30 1.58
C ASP A 54 -0.78 12.94 2.26
N VAL A 55 0.44 12.53 2.57
CA VAL A 55 0.68 11.18 3.10
C VAL A 55 -0.01 10.95 4.44
N ARG A 56 -0.07 11.97 5.29
CA ARG A 56 -0.69 11.79 6.61
C ARG A 56 -2.18 11.57 6.51
N ALA A 57 -2.83 12.42 5.70
CA ALA A 57 -4.28 12.30 5.53
C ALA A 57 -4.63 10.98 4.84
N ALA A 58 -3.86 10.61 3.83
CA ALA A 58 -4.13 9.39 3.08
C ALA A 58 -3.91 8.14 3.93
N GLU A 59 -2.86 8.11 4.73
CA GLU A 59 -2.63 6.98 5.63
C GLU A 59 -3.74 6.86 6.65
N ARG A 60 -4.13 7.97 7.25
CA ARG A 60 -5.22 7.95 8.23
C ARG A 60 -6.49 7.42 7.61
N GLN A 61 -6.79 7.86 6.40
CA GLN A 61 -7.96 7.42 5.67
C GLN A 61 -7.90 5.92 5.37
N ALA A 62 -6.74 5.44 4.97
CA ALA A 62 -6.55 4.01 4.72
C ALA A 62 -6.74 3.20 6.00
N HIS A 63 -6.17 3.67 7.10
CA HIS A 63 -6.30 2.98 8.37
C HIS A 63 -7.75 2.94 8.84
N GLU A 64 -8.50 4.01 8.61
CA GLU A 64 -9.92 4.02 8.95
C GLU A 64 -10.72 3.05 8.10
N ALA A 65 -10.39 2.97 6.82
CA ALA A 65 -11.08 2.07 5.91
C ALA A 65 -10.86 0.61 6.28
N LEU A 66 -9.73 0.29 6.88
CA LEU A 66 -9.40 -1.08 7.27
C LEU A 66 -9.51 -1.32 8.77
N ALA A 67 -10.14 -0.39 9.49
CA ALA A 67 -10.15 -0.45 10.96
C ALA A 67 -10.66 -1.77 11.53
N ARG A 68 -11.64 -2.38 10.87
CA ARG A 68 -12.23 -3.64 11.33
C ARG A 68 -11.23 -4.80 11.31
N TYR A 69 -10.16 -4.66 10.54
CA TYR A 69 -9.16 -5.71 10.39
C TYR A 69 -7.92 -5.46 11.24
N ARG A 70 -7.87 -4.35 11.96
CA ARG A 70 -6.68 -3.96 12.70
C ARG A 70 -6.29 -5.00 13.74
N VAL A 71 -5.01 -5.32 13.80
CA VAL A 71 -4.46 -6.17 14.82
C VAL A 71 -4.28 -5.30 16.07
N SER A 72 -4.76 -5.77 17.21
CA SER A 72 -5.02 -4.95 18.37
C SER A 72 -4.02 -3.83 18.60
N ASP A 73 -2.89 -4.02 19.18
CA ASP A 73 -1.99 -2.91 19.51
C ASP A 73 -1.11 -2.45 18.36
N GLN A 74 -1.23 -3.07 17.21
CA GLN A 74 -0.36 -2.80 16.08
C GLN A 74 -1.09 -1.89 15.09
N ARG A 75 -0.92 -0.62 15.26
CA ARG A 75 -1.72 0.38 14.53
C ARG A 75 -1.60 0.29 13.02
N GLU A 76 -0.48 -0.18 12.52
CA GLU A 76 -0.24 -0.24 11.07
C GLU A 76 -0.44 -1.63 10.49
N TRP A 77 -0.78 -2.61 11.31
CA TRP A 77 -0.92 -3.99 10.89
C TRP A 77 -2.38 -4.40 10.87
N PHE A 78 -2.75 -5.14 9.83
CA PHE A 78 -4.13 -5.54 9.61
C PHE A 78 -4.17 -7.00 9.21
N ARG A 79 -5.14 -7.72 9.75
CA ARG A 79 -5.35 -9.13 9.39
C ARG A 79 -6.41 -9.18 8.31
N VAL A 80 -5.96 -9.14 7.06
CA VAL A 80 -6.84 -9.11 5.89
C VAL A 80 -6.02 -9.55 4.69
N SER A 81 -6.68 -10.15 3.71
CA SER A 81 -5.98 -10.56 2.49
C SER A 81 -5.66 -9.35 1.63
N VAL A 82 -4.60 -9.49 0.84
CA VAL A 82 -4.21 -8.41 -0.07
C VAL A 82 -5.34 -8.06 -1.05
N PRO A 83 -6.01 -9.03 -1.69
CA PRO A 83 -7.11 -8.67 -2.60
C PRO A 83 -8.23 -7.87 -1.94
N VAL A 84 -8.59 -8.23 -0.72
CA VAL A 84 -9.64 -7.49 -0.02
C VAL A 84 -9.17 -6.08 0.32
N ALA A 85 -7.93 -5.96 0.78
CA ALA A 85 -7.36 -4.65 1.09
C ALA A 85 -7.25 -3.79 -0.16
N LEU A 86 -6.81 -4.37 -1.27
CA LEU A 86 -6.73 -3.64 -2.53
C LEU A 86 -8.09 -3.11 -2.95
N ASN A 87 -9.11 -3.94 -2.84
CA ASN A 87 -10.45 -3.53 -3.21
C ASN A 87 -10.95 -2.40 -2.31
N THR A 88 -10.75 -2.55 -1.01
CA THR A 88 -11.20 -1.55 -0.04
C THR A 88 -10.48 -0.23 -0.21
N LEU A 89 -9.15 -0.27 -0.26
CA LEU A 89 -8.35 0.95 -0.35
C LEU A 89 -8.40 1.56 -1.74
N GLY A 90 -8.55 0.74 -2.76
CA GLY A 90 -8.66 1.25 -4.12
C GLY A 90 -9.81 2.22 -4.27
N ARG A 91 -10.96 1.88 -3.70
CA ARG A 91 -12.11 2.79 -3.76
C ARG A 91 -11.83 4.10 -3.05
N SER A 92 -11.21 4.01 -1.88
CA SER A 92 -10.90 5.20 -1.10
C SER A 92 -9.89 6.08 -1.81
N MET A 93 -8.85 5.48 -2.36
CA MET A 93 -7.78 6.23 -3.00
C MET A 93 -8.17 6.80 -4.36
N GLN A 94 -9.05 6.13 -5.08
CA GLN A 94 -9.47 6.58 -6.41
C GLN A 94 -10.08 7.97 -6.40
N ARG A 95 -10.68 8.36 -5.32
CA ARG A 95 -11.27 9.68 -5.22
C ARG A 95 -10.24 10.79 -5.33
N ARG A 96 -8.97 10.46 -5.25
CA ARG A 96 -7.91 11.45 -5.22
C ARG A 96 -7.22 11.67 -6.54
N ARG A 97 -7.75 11.07 -7.61
CA ARG A 97 -7.27 11.36 -8.96
C ARG A 97 -5.79 11.13 -9.18
N TRP A 98 -5.34 9.92 -8.90
CA TRP A 98 -3.94 9.61 -9.04
C TRP A 98 -3.69 8.35 -9.87
N SER A 99 -4.71 7.91 -10.56
CA SER A 99 -4.68 6.60 -11.22
C SER A 99 -3.55 6.42 -12.21
N ALA A 100 -3.22 7.44 -12.97
CA ALA A 100 -2.17 7.34 -13.97
C ALA A 100 -0.83 6.98 -13.36
N TRP A 101 -0.57 7.51 -12.19
CA TRP A 101 0.68 7.27 -11.51
C TRP A 101 0.87 5.83 -11.10
N ARG A 102 -0.18 5.21 -10.57
CA ARG A 102 -0.04 3.83 -10.17
C ARG A 102 0.18 2.92 -11.35
N LEU A 103 -0.40 3.27 -12.51
CA LEU A 103 -0.18 2.47 -13.70
C LEU A 103 1.27 2.54 -14.16
N VAL A 104 1.81 3.74 -14.18
CA VAL A 104 3.21 3.93 -14.54
C VAL A 104 4.11 3.19 -13.55
N ARG A 105 3.82 3.32 -12.28
CA ARG A 105 4.60 2.65 -11.24
C ARG A 105 4.57 1.14 -11.42
N GLY A 106 3.39 0.60 -11.69
CA GLY A 106 3.25 -0.83 -11.90
C GLY A 106 4.09 -1.32 -13.06
N LEU A 107 4.13 -0.58 -14.16
CA LEU A 107 4.93 -0.96 -15.30
C LEU A 107 6.42 -0.99 -14.96
N VAL A 108 6.86 0.00 -14.20
CA VAL A 108 8.25 0.09 -13.81
C VAL A 108 8.65 -1.07 -12.90
N GLU A 109 7.74 -1.48 -12.04
CA GLU A 109 8.04 -2.54 -11.07
C GLU A 109 8.08 -3.94 -11.67
N GLY A 110 7.57 -4.11 -12.87
CA GLY A 110 7.71 -5.38 -13.57
C GLY A 110 6.42 -6.16 -13.73
N VAL A 111 6.57 -7.46 -14.02
CA VAL A 111 5.45 -8.28 -14.48
C VAL A 111 4.30 -8.38 -13.48
N GLY A 112 4.62 -8.58 -12.22
CA GLY A 112 3.58 -8.66 -11.20
C GLY A 112 2.76 -7.40 -11.12
N TRP A 113 3.42 -6.29 -11.28
CA TRP A 113 2.77 -4.99 -11.24
C TRP A 113 1.94 -4.75 -12.48
N LEU A 114 2.34 -5.28 -13.60
CA LEU A 114 1.54 -5.16 -14.81
C LEU A 114 0.16 -5.76 -14.61
N THR A 115 0.10 -6.90 -13.94
CA THR A 115 -1.18 -7.55 -13.64
C THR A 115 -2.05 -6.65 -12.77
N VAL A 116 -1.45 -6.10 -11.71
CA VAL A 116 -2.17 -5.21 -10.82
C VAL A 116 -2.64 -3.97 -11.57
N ALA A 117 -1.76 -3.40 -12.37
CA ALA A 117 -2.10 -2.21 -13.14
C ALA A 117 -3.26 -2.47 -14.09
N ALA A 118 -3.25 -3.63 -14.74
CA ALA A 118 -4.32 -3.99 -15.66
C ALA A 118 -5.65 -4.09 -14.94
N LEU A 119 -5.66 -4.68 -13.76
CA LEU A 119 -6.88 -4.77 -12.96
C LEU A 119 -7.39 -3.40 -12.57
N VAL A 120 -6.50 -2.51 -12.22
CA VAL A 120 -6.88 -1.15 -11.86
C VAL A 120 -7.47 -0.43 -13.06
N ILE A 121 -6.87 -0.58 -14.24
CA ILE A 121 -7.39 0.02 -15.45
C ILE A 121 -8.79 -0.52 -15.71
N GLY A 122 -8.97 -1.81 -15.61
CA GLY A 122 -10.26 -2.42 -15.82
C GLY A 122 -11.30 -1.87 -14.85
N GLY A 123 -10.90 -1.64 -13.61
CA GLY A 123 -11.78 -1.08 -12.61
C GLY A 123 -12.13 0.37 -12.84
N LEU A 124 -11.27 1.08 -13.56
CA LEU A 124 -11.48 2.50 -13.82
C LEU A 124 -12.25 2.76 -15.13
N SER A 125 -12.16 1.82 -16.05
CA SER A 125 -12.91 1.96 -17.31
C SER A 125 -14.33 1.44 -17.20
#